data_7ec94e16bfb456c2e897f2102158f222
#
_entry.id   7ec94e16bfb456c2e897f2102158f222
#
_cell.length_a   1.000
_cell.length_b   1.000
_cell.length_c   1.000
_cell.angle_alpha   90.00
_cell.angle_beta   90.00
_cell.angle_gamma   90.00
#
_symmetry.space_group_name_H-M   'P 1'
#
loop_
_entity.id
_entity.type
_entity.pdbx_description
1 polymer ?
#
loop_
_entity_poly.entity_id
_entity_poly.type
_entity_poly.pdbx_seq_one_letter_code
_entity_poly.pdbx_strand_id
1 'polypeptide(L)'
;MKFKDNLRYLRKVNKMSQDTLAEKLGYKSFTTVQKWEDGSAFPRVSTLKKIAEIFDIDLDHLLNLNIRTDKVAVPIIGEVKAGYDLYANEDIYGYEYCNNNEYGSGEFFYLKVKGDSMIDARIGQGDIVYVKKQNYLDDNDIGVFLLDNNEVTIKRVKFDKDDIILKAANKNYADRRFKSDEIKILGKVLHNKVLF
;
A
#
# COMPACT_ATOMS: atom_id res chain seq x y z
N MET A 1 -23.19 16.89 1.79
CA MET A 1 -22.90 16.75 0.33
C MET A 1 -21.48 16.23 0.21
N LYS A 2 -21.26 15.06 -0.38
CA LYS A 2 -19.98 14.33 -0.38
C LYS A 2 -18.87 15.03 -1.18
N PHE A 3 -19.24 15.74 -2.26
CA PHE A 3 -18.31 16.41 -3.17
C PHE A 3 -17.28 17.34 -2.48
N LYS A 4 -17.71 18.22 -1.57
CA LYS A 4 -16.81 19.17 -0.89
C LYS A 4 -15.71 18.47 -0.09
N ASP A 5 -16.08 17.36 0.57
CA ASP A 5 -15.18 16.57 1.38
C ASP A 5 -14.22 15.79 0.48
N ASN A 6 -14.72 15.23 -0.62
CA ASN A 6 -13.94 14.53 -1.61
C ASN A 6 -12.92 15.45 -2.28
N LEU A 7 -13.33 16.65 -2.72
CA LEU A 7 -12.45 17.62 -3.34
C LEU A 7 -11.27 17.99 -2.41
N ARG A 8 -11.61 18.34 -1.15
CA ARG A 8 -10.61 18.69 -0.14
C ARG A 8 -9.65 17.53 0.13
N TYR A 9 -10.16 16.31 0.21
CA TYR A 9 -9.35 15.11 0.42
C TYR A 9 -8.40 14.87 -0.75
N LEU A 10 -8.91 14.79 -1.98
CA LEU A 10 -8.12 14.57 -3.20
C LEU A 10 -7.00 15.61 -3.35
N ARG A 11 -7.32 16.88 -3.12
CA ARG A 11 -6.31 17.95 -3.16
C ARG A 11 -5.20 17.73 -2.14
N LYS A 12 -5.54 17.39 -0.89
CA LYS A 12 -4.57 17.17 0.18
C LYS A 12 -3.67 15.96 -0.06
N VAL A 13 -4.22 14.81 -0.47
CA VAL A 13 -3.44 13.60 -0.78
C VAL A 13 -2.48 13.85 -1.94
N ASN A 14 -2.89 14.66 -2.92
CA ASN A 14 -2.03 15.08 -4.03
C ASN A 14 -1.11 16.26 -3.68
N LYS A 15 -1.00 16.64 -2.40
CA LYS A 15 -0.12 17.73 -1.90
C LYS A 15 -0.32 19.06 -2.62
N MET A 16 -1.54 19.32 -3.10
CA MET A 16 -1.90 20.56 -3.80
C MET A 16 -2.43 21.62 -2.83
N SER A 17 -2.05 22.88 -3.02
CA SER A 17 -2.72 24.03 -2.39
C SER A 17 -4.05 24.32 -3.10
N GLN A 18 -4.93 25.12 -2.48
CA GLN A 18 -6.14 25.61 -3.15
C GLN A 18 -5.79 26.48 -4.35
N ASP A 19 -4.70 27.26 -4.27
CA ASP A 19 -4.17 28.05 -5.39
C ASP A 19 -3.72 27.17 -6.55
N THR A 20 -2.93 26.13 -6.26
CA THR A 20 -2.45 25.18 -7.29
C THR A 20 -3.61 24.52 -8.03
N LEU A 21 -4.65 24.11 -7.30
CA LEU A 21 -5.83 23.50 -7.92
C LEU A 21 -6.61 24.53 -8.73
N ALA A 22 -6.77 25.77 -8.23
CA ALA A 22 -7.44 26.85 -8.96
C ALA A 22 -6.71 27.15 -10.29
N GLU A 23 -5.38 27.27 -10.25
CA GLU A 23 -4.54 27.49 -11.44
C GLU A 23 -4.72 26.38 -12.47
N LYS A 24 -4.65 25.11 -12.07
CA LYS A 24 -4.88 23.95 -12.98
C LYS A 24 -6.25 23.96 -13.62
N LEU A 25 -7.26 24.50 -12.94
CA LEU A 25 -8.61 24.65 -13.44
C LEU A 25 -8.83 25.93 -14.28
N GLY A 26 -7.82 26.80 -14.37
CA GLY A 26 -7.88 28.06 -15.12
C GLY A 26 -8.52 29.22 -14.35
N TYR A 27 -8.59 29.16 -13.04
CA TYR A 27 -9.09 30.24 -12.18
C TYR A 27 -7.95 31.11 -11.66
N LYS A 28 -8.21 32.42 -11.57
CA LYS A 28 -7.21 33.42 -11.11
C LYS A 28 -7.08 33.48 -9.57
N SER A 29 -7.97 32.84 -8.83
CA SER A 29 -8.02 32.92 -7.36
C SER A 29 -8.47 31.62 -6.76
N PHE A 30 -7.86 31.26 -5.62
CA PHE A 30 -8.23 30.10 -4.82
C PHE A 30 -9.63 30.17 -4.20
N THR A 31 -10.20 31.35 -4.10
CA THR A 31 -11.52 31.58 -3.46
C THR A 31 -12.63 30.72 -4.07
N THR A 32 -12.53 30.40 -5.36
CA THR A 32 -13.49 29.51 -6.03
C THR A 32 -13.38 28.08 -5.48
N VAL A 33 -12.16 27.55 -5.34
CA VAL A 33 -11.89 26.23 -4.76
C VAL A 33 -12.30 26.20 -3.29
N GLN A 34 -11.98 27.26 -2.54
CA GLN A 34 -12.38 27.41 -1.14
C GLN A 34 -13.90 27.30 -0.97
N LYS A 35 -14.68 28.02 -1.79
CA LYS A 35 -16.16 27.97 -1.78
C LYS A 35 -16.72 26.58 -2.09
N TRP A 36 -16.03 25.81 -2.93
CA TRP A 36 -16.44 24.43 -3.19
C TRP A 36 -16.11 23.50 -2.01
N GLU A 37 -14.97 23.70 -1.38
CA GLU A 37 -14.55 22.90 -0.20
C GLU A 37 -15.29 23.24 1.09
N ASP A 38 -15.84 24.44 1.22
CA ASP A 38 -16.70 24.80 2.35
C ASP A 38 -18.19 24.50 2.08
N GLY A 39 -18.53 24.27 0.81
CA GLY A 39 -19.88 23.91 0.36
C GLY A 39 -20.79 25.13 0.09
N SER A 40 -20.26 26.36 0.09
CA SER A 40 -21.01 27.59 -0.21
C SER A 40 -21.26 27.77 -1.73
N ALA A 41 -20.54 27.03 -2.58
CA ALA A 41 -20.75 26.99 -4.02
C ALA A 41 -20.55 25.56 -4.56
N PHE A 42 -21.03 25.33 -5.79
CA PHE A 42 -20.87 24.07 -6.49
C PHE A 42 -20.38 24.31 -7.92
N PRO A 43 -19.43 23.51 -8.44
CA PRO A 43 -18.90 23.69 -9.79
C PRO A 43 -19.92 23.30 -10.88
N ARG A 44 -19.75 23.87 -12.06
CA ARG A 44 -20.49 23.44 -13.26
C ARG A 44 -19.99 22.07 -13.73
N VAL A 45 -20.83 21.34 -14.51
CA VAL A 45 -20.50 20.00 -15.01
C VAL A 45 -19.17 19.95 -15.76
N SER A 46 -18.87 20.96 -16.58
CA SER A 46 -17.59 21.04 -17.30
C SER A 46 -16.38 21.14 -16.36
N THR A 47 -16.53 21.86 -15.25
CA THR A 47 -15.48 21.97 -14.23
C THR A 47 -15.34 20.68 -13.43
N LEU A 48 -16.46 20.00 -13.11
CA LEU A 48 -16.43 18.70 -12.44
C LEU A 48 -15.68 17.65 -13.26
N LYS A 49 -15.88 17.62 -14.58
CA LYS A 49 -15.12 16.74 -15.49
C LYS A 49 -13.63 17.04 -15.44
N LYS A 50 -13.22 18.32 -15.50
CA LYS A 50 -11.80 18.71 -15.36
C LYS A 50 -11.21 18.32 -14.01
N ILE A 51 -11.96 18.45 -12.91
CA ILE A 51 -11.54 18.01 -11.59
C ILE A 51 -11.31 16.49 -11.58
N ALA A 52 -12.24 15.72 -12.15
CA ALA A 52 -12.14 14.27 -12.27
C ALA A 52 -10.90 13.86 -13.08
N GLU A 53 -10.63 14.54 -14.20
CA GLU A 53 -9.43 14.35 -15.01
C GLU A 53 -8.12 14.68 -14.26
N ILE A 54 -8.09 15.80 -13.50
CA ILE A 54 -6.90 16.21 -12.72
C ILE A 54 -6.53 15.15 -11.66
N PHE A 55 -7.53 14.50 -11.08
CA PHE A 55 -7.33 13.52 -10.02
C PHE A 55 -7.41 12.06 -10.49
N ASP A 56 -7.55 11.85 -11.82
CA ASP A 56 -7.68 10.52 -12.45
C ASP A 56 -8.73 9.64 -11.76
N ILE A 57 -9.94 10.19 -11.62
CA ILE A 57 -11.09 9.48 -11.01
C ILE A 57 -12.36 9.68 -11.85
N ASP A 58 -13.29 8.73 -11.70
CA ASP A 58 -14.61 8.86 -12.30
C ASP A 58 -15.43 9.99 -11.67
N LEU A 59 -16.25 10.65 -12.49
CA LEU A 59 -17.13 11.72 -12.04
C LEU A 59 -18.12 11.25 -10.98
N ASP A 60 -18.61 10.01 -11.08
CA ASP A 60 -19.48 9.42 -10.06
C ASP A 60 -18.76 9.25 -8.72
N HIS A 61 -17.52 8.82 -8.75
CA HIS A 61 -16.65 8.73 -7.55
C HIS A 61 -16.47 10.12 -6.91
N LEU A 62 -16.20 11.15 -7.72
CA LEU A 62 -16.05 12.51 -7.21
C LEU A 62 -17.31 13.02 -6.52
N LEU A 63 -18.49 12.68 -7.02
CA LEU A 63 -19.77 13.24 -6.56
C LEU A 63 -20.44 12.41 -5.45
N ASN A 64 -20.43 11.09 -5.58
CA ASN A 64 -21.33 10.18 -4.86
C ASN A 64 -20.62 9.24 -3.88
N LEU A 65 -19.38 8.86 -4.16
CA LEU A 65 -18.64 8.04 -3.22
C LEU A 65 -18.09 8.88 -2.07
N ASN A 66 -18.01 8.27 -0.91
CA ASN A 66 -17.28 8.81 0.21
C ASN A 66 -15.78 8.52 -0.04
N ILE A 67 -15.13 9.33 -0.90
CA ILE A 67 -13.68 9.22 -1.15
C ILE A 67 -12.89 9.54 0.13
N ARG A 68 -13.53 10.17 1.08
CA ARG A 68 -13.14 10.29 2.48
C ARG A 68 -13.39 8.97 3.25
N THR A 69 -13.29 7.85 2.57
CA THR A 69 -12.88 6.67 3.28
C THR A 69 -11.43 6.95 3.65
N ASP A 70 -11.11 6.83 4.92
CA ASP A 70 -9.75 6.76 5.46
C ASP A 70 -8.98 5.58 4.82
N LYS A 71 -9.18 5.34 3.55
CA LYS A 71 -8.59 4.22 2.81
C LYS A 71 -7.46 4.74 1.94
N VAL A 72 -6.30 4.23 2.22
CA VAL A 72 -5.10 4.40 1.40
C VAL A 72 -5.02 3.24 0.44
N ALA A 73 -4.78 3.53 -0.85
CA ALA A 73 -4.50 2.50 -1.84
C ALA A 73 -3.10 1.93 -1.59
N VAL A 74 -3.04 0.67 -1.21
CA VAL A 74 -1.79 -0.06 -0.94
C VAL A 74 -1.54 -1.02 -2.11
N PRO A 75 -0.39 -0.95 -2.79
CA PRO A 75 -0.11 -1.80 -3.94
C PRO A 75 -0.04 -3.27 -3.53
N ILE A 76 -0.59 -4.15 -4.38
CA ILE A 76 -0.42 -5.59 -4.30
C ILE A 76 0.70 -5.99 -5.24
N ILE A 77 1.79 -6.51 -4.68
CA ILE A 77 2.96 -6.95 -5.43
C ILE A 77 2.82 -8.46 -5.69
N GLY A 78 2.93 -8.86 -6.96
CA GLY A 78 2.84 -10.26 -7.36
C GLY A 78 4.17 -11.00 -7.23
N GLU A 79 5.25 -10.36 -7.64
CA GLU A 79 6.62 -10.87 -7.55
C GLU A 79 7.56 -9.75 -7.14
N VAL A 80 8.55 -10.06 -6.32
CA VAL A 80 9.64 -9.14 -5.99
C VAL A 80 10.89 -9.64 -6.67
N LYS A 81 11.51 -8.79 -7.49
CA LYS A 81 12.78 -9.10 -8.16
C LYS A 81 13.93 -8.36 -7.47
N ALA A 82 15.08 -9.03 -7.35
CA ALA A 82 16.27 -8.39 -6.80
C ALA A 82 16.75 -7.23 -7.67
N GLY A 83 17.15 -6.14 -7.02
CA GLY A 83 17.70 -4.97 -7.70
C GLY A 83 16.67 -3.97 -8.24
N TYR A 84 15.38 -4.27 -8.16
CA TYR A 84 14.30 -3.34 -8.53
C TYR A 84 13.72 -2.63 -7.31
N ASP A 85 13.22 -1.42 -7.53
CA ASP A 85 12.38 -0.75 -6.55
C ASP A 85 11.10 -1.58 -6.38
N LEU A 86 10.72 -1.87 -5.11
CA LEU A 86 9.50 -2.62 -4.76
C LEU A 86 8.22 -2.06 -5.40
N TYR A 87 8.29 -0.84 -5.92
CA TYR A 87 7.20 -0.10 -6.57
C TYR A 87 7.39 0.10 -8.07
N ALA A 88 8.28 -0.67 -8.74
CA ALA A 88 8.31 -0.66 -10.18
C ALA A 88 6.92 -1.07 -10.70
N ASN A 89 6.31 -0.22 -11.53
CA ASN A 89 4.92 -0.38 -12.01
C ASN A 89 4.66 -1.74 -12.70
N GLU A 90 5.70 -2.42 -13.15
CA GLU A 90 5.61 -3.72 -13.85
C GLU A 90 5.24 -4.89 -12.92
N ASP A 91 5.44 -4.74 -11.61
CA ASP A 91 5.20 -5.81 -10.62
C ASP A 91 3.94 -5.57 -9.77
N ILE A 92 3.23 -4.46 -9.99
CA ILE A 92 1.98 -4.14 -9.27
C ILE A 92 0.83 -4.91 -9.91
N TYR A 93 0.27 -5.86 -9.17
CA TYR A 93 -0.86 -6.69 -9.57
C TYR A 93 -2.22 -5.99 -9.39
N GLY A 94 -2.27 -4.95 -8.58
CA GLY A 94 -3.47 -4.18 -8.24
C GLY A 94 -3.28 -3.39 -6.96
N TYR A 95 -4.39 -2.91 -6.41
CA TYR A 95 -4.39 -2.15 -5.16
C TYR A 95 -5.45 -2.67 -4.21
N GLU A 96 -5.12 -2.72 -2.93
CA GLU A 96 -6.05 -2.95 -1.85
C GLU A 96 -6.22 -1.66 -1.05
N TYR A 97 -7.45 -1.40 -0.57
CA TYR A 97 -7.76 -0.16 0.13
C TYR A 97 -7.86 -0.42 1.63
N CYS A 98 -6.88 0.08 2.39
CA CYS A 98 -6.84 0.00 3.84
C CYS A 98 -7.34 1.29 4.50
N ASN A 99 -7.93 1.17 5.69
CA ASN A 99 -8.27 2.36 6.48
C ASN A 99 -6.98 3.10 6.87
N ASN A 100 -7.04 4.43 6.86
CA ASN A 100 -5.88 5.28 7.19
C ASN A 100 -5.36 5.02 8.61
N ASN A 101 -6.22 4.62 9.54
CA ASN A 101 -5.84 4.24 10.89
C ASN A 101 -5.01 2.94 10.94
N GLU A 102 -5.16 2.06 9.95
CA GLU A 102 -4.41 0.82 9.80
C GLU A 102 -3.09 1.05 9.05
N TYR A 103 -3.03 2.14 8.27
CA TYR A 103 -1.88 2.44 7.41
C TYR A 103 -0.66 2.93 8.20
N GLY A 104 -0.83 3.56 9.35
CA GLY A 104 0.27 4.05 10.18
C GLY A 104 1.24 4.99 9.45
N SER A 105 2.41 5.24 10.04
CA SER A 105 3.50 5.97 9.39
C SER A 105 4.48 4.99 8.73
N GLY A 106 4.81 5.21 7.44
CA GLY A 106 5.79 4.40 6.70
C GLY A 106 5.28 3.98 5.32
N GLU A 107 6.02 3.09 4.69
CA GLU A 107 5.68 2.50 3.40
C GLU A 107 5.13 1.09 3.62
N PHE A 108 4.05 0.76 2.89
CA PHE A 108 3.36 -0.52 3.03
C PHE A 108 3.04 -1.11 1.65
N PHE A 109 2.97 -2.42 1.58
CA PHE A 109 2.54 -3.14 0.39
C PHE A 109 1.84 -4.44 0.79
N TYR A 110 1.04 -4.97 -0.12
CA TYR A 110 0.57 -6.35 -0.06
C TYR A 110 1.46 -7.23 -0.90
N LEU A 111 1.74 -8.44 -0.43
CA LEU A 111 2.45 -9.47 -1.17
C LEU A 111 1.55 -10.69 -1.32
N LYS A 112 1.40 -11.18 -2.55
CA LYS A 112 0.64 -12.39 -2.82
C LYS A 112 1.44 -13.62 -2.38
N VAL A 113 0.79 -14.48 -1.59
CA VAL A 113 1.41 -15.69 -1.03
C VAL A 113 1.45 -16.80 -2.09
N LYS A 114 2.63 -17.37 -2.28
CA LYS A 114 2.85 -18.59 -3.08
C LYS A 114 3.28 -19.72 -2.14
N GLY A 115 2.59 -20.85 -2.22
CA GLY A 115 2.89 -22.04 -1.40
C GLY A 115 2.24 -21.99 0.00
N ASP A 116 2.58 -23.01 0.80
CA ASP A 116 1.92 -23.35 2.06
C ASP A 116 2.86 -23.40 3.26
N SER A 117 4.09 -22.92 3.12
CA SER A 117 5.13 -23.00 4.17
C SER A 117 4.77 -22.26 5.47
N MET A 118 3.73 -21.42 5.46
CA MET A 118 3.25 -20.65 6.61
C MET A 118 1.80 -20.98 6.99
N ILE A 119 1.29 -22.14 6.59
CA ILE A 119 -0.13 -22.52 6.76
C ILE A 119 -0.53 -22.61 8.23
N ASP A 120 0.34 -23.09 9.12
CA ASP A 120 0.09 -23.17 10.56
C ASP A 120 0.05 -21.78 11.22
N ALA A 121 0.55 -20.74 10.53
CA ALA A 121 0.36 -19.34 10.89
C ALA A 121 -0.86 -18.71 10.20
N ARG A 122 -1.74 -19.54 9.59
CA ARG A 122 -2.92 -19.12 8.82
C ARG A 122 -2.61 -18.25 7.61
N ILE A 123 -1.44 -18.41 7.02
CA ILE A 123 -1.01 -17.75 5.77
C ILE A 123 -0.87 -18.84 4.73
N GLY A 124 -1.83 -18.91 3.79
CA GLY A 124 -1.94 -19.94 2.78
C GLY A 124 -1.75 -19.43 1.36
N GLN A 125 -1.62 -20.36 0.43
CA GLN A 125 -1.51 -20.06 -0.99
C GLN A 125 -2.73 -19.26 -1.48
N GLY A 126 -2.48 -18.15 -2.17
CA GLY A 126 -3.51 -17.26 -2.71
C GLY A 126 -3.88 -16.11 -1.81
N ASP A 127 -3.55 -16.17 -0.52
CA ASP A 127 -3.71 -15.03 0.39
C ASP A 127 -2.85 -13.83 -0.03
N ILE A 128 -3.17 -12.66 0.51
CA ILE A 128 -2.26 -11.51 0.49
C ILE A 128 -1.85 -11.17 1.92
N VAL A 129 -0.57 -10.86 2.13
CA VAL A 129 -0.04 -10.40 3.41
C VAL A 129 0.23 -8.91 3.36
N TYR A 130 -0.21 -8.19 4.40
CA TYR A 130 0.07 -6.77 4.58
C TYR A 130 1.42 -6.58 5.22
N VAL A 131 2.31 -5.88 4.56
CA VAL A 131 3.72 -5.77 4.91
C VAL A 131 4.10 -4.31 5.14
N LYS A 132 4.69 -4.02 6.29
CA LYS A 132 5.39 -2.76 6.53
C LYS A 132 6.81 -2.88 6.01
N LYS A 133 7.20 -2.02 5.07
CA LYS A 133 8.55 -1.96 4.54
C LYS A 133 9.51 -1.48 5.61
N GLN A 134 10.44 -2.32 5.99
CA GLN A 134 11.51 -2.04 6.96
C GLN A 134 12.62 -3.07 6.81
N ASN A 135 13.83 -2.73 7.25
CA ASN A 135 15.01 -3.58 7.14
C ASN A 135 15.41 -4.26 8.46
N TYR A 136 14.55 -4.23 9.46
CA TYR A 136 14.77 -4.88 10.76
C TYR A 136 13.51 -5.64 11.20
N LEU A 137 13.71 -6.66 12.01
CA LEU A 137 12.67 -7.50 12.63
C LEU A 137 13.11 -7.87 14.03
N ASP A 138 12.14 -8.18 14.87
CA ASP A 138 12.38 -8.78 16.19
C ASP A 138 12.30 -10.31 16.10
N ASP A 139 12.86 -10.99 17.08
CA ASP A 139 12.75 -12.44 17.19
C ASP A 139 11.30 -12.90 17.19
N ASN A 140 11.03 -13.93 16.38
CA ASN A 140 9.72 -14.51 16.12
C ASN A 140 8.75 -13.65 15.27
N ASP A 141 9.18 -12.50 14.78
CA ASP A 141 8.40 -11.80 13.75
C ASP A 141 8.23 -12.64 12.49
N ILE A 142 7.13 -12.42 11.78
CA ILE A 142 6.96 -12.91 10.43
C ILE A 142 7.41 -11.82 9.47
N GLY A 143 8.40 -12.13 8.64
CA GLY A 143 8.99 -11.20 7.69
C GLY A 143 8.93 -11.69 6.26
N VAL A 144 9.13 -10.73 5.35
CA VAL A 144 9.38 -10.97 3.93
C VAL A 144 10.88 -10.82 3.69
N PHE A 145 11.48 -11.82 3.08
CA PHE A 145 12.92 -11.91 2.85
C PHE A 145 13.22 -12.11 1.38
N LEU A 146 14.25 -11.44 0.90
CA LEU A 146 14.88 -11.71 -0.40
C LEU A 146 16.18 -12.45 -0.15
N LEU A 147 16.33 -13.61 -0.77
CA LEU A 147 17.51 -14.45 -0.71
C LEU A 147 18.44 -14.17 -1.91
N ASP A 148 19.72 -14.51 -1.83
CA ASP A 148 20.72 -14.26 -2.88
C ASP A 148 20.38 -14.88 -4.25
N ASN A 149 19.61 -15.98 -4.25
CA ASN A 149 19.09 -16.61 -5.46
C ASN A 149 17.87 -15.89 -6.08
N ASN A 150 17.57 -14.66 -5.64
CA ASN A 150 16.38 -13.88 -6.03
C ASN A 150 15.03 -14.49 -5.61
N GLU A 151 15.06 -15.48 -4.73
CA GLU A 151 13.84 -16.04 -4.14
C GLU A 151 13.28 -15.09 -3.07
N VAL A 152 12.00 -14.77 -3.15
CA VAL A 152 11.27 -14.07 -2.08
C VAL A 152 10.51 -15.07 -1.24
N THR A 153 10.68 -14.99 0.07
CA THR A 153 10.05 -15.93 0.99
C THR A 153 9.44 -15.23 2.22
N ILE A 154 8.38 -15.81 2.74
CA ILE A 154 7.75 -15.38 4.01
C ILE A 154 8.06 -16.42 5.05
N LYS A 155 8.70 -16.03 6.15
CA LYS A 155 9.06 -16.93 7.23
C LYS A 155 9.02 -16.21 8.58
N ARG A 156 8.98 -16.99 9.63
CA ARG A 156 9.27 -16.52 10.99
C ARG A 156 10.77 -16.43 11.16
N VAL A 157 11.25 -15.31 11.66
CA VAL A 157 12.69 -15.10 11.90
C VAL A 157 13.09 -15.48 13.32
N LYS A 158 14.29 -16.01 13.47
CA LYS A 158 15.01 -16.11 14.74
C LYS A 158 16.45 -15.69 14.50
N PHE A 159 16.95 -14.79 15.33
CA PHE A 159 18.35 -14.38 15.31
C PHE A 159 19.17 -15.26 16.23
N ASP A 160 20.33 -15.74 15.77
CA ASP A 160 21.26 -16.57 16.52
C ASP A 160 22.68 -16.07 16.28
N LYS A 161 23.14 -15.12 17.12
CA LYS A 161 24.40 -14.38 16.95
C LYS A 161 24.47 -13.71 15.57
N ASP A 162 25.36 -14.21 14.70
CA ASP A 162 25.57 -13.66 13.35
C ASP A 162 24.70 -14.35 12.27
N ASP A 163 23.88 -15.32 12.69
CA ASP A 163 23.05 -16.10 11.77
C ASP A 163 21.57 -15.70 11.88
N ILE A 164 20.89 -15.77 10.75
CA ILE A 164 19.44 -15.59 10.63
C ILE A 164 18.83 -16.96 10.31
N ILE A 165 17.94 -17.42 11.19
CA ILE A 165 17.22 -18.68 11.01
C ILE A 165 15.82 -18.35 10.55
N LEU A 166 15.46 -18.82 9.35
CA LEU A 166 14.13 -18.71 8.79
C LEU A 166 13.33 -19.97 9.08
N LYS A 167 12.26 -19.82 9.85
CA LYS A 167 11.40 -20.93 10.27
C LYS A 167 10.09 -20.91 9.49
N ALA A 168 9.75 -22.06 8.93
CA ALA A 168 8.43 -22.26 8.39
C ALA A 168 7.38 -22.47 9.51
N ALA A 169 6.16 -22.06 9.28
CA ALA A 169 5.02 -22.45 10.08
C ALA A 169 4.25 -23.56 9.33
N ASN A 170 4.96 -24.63 9.03
CA ASN A 170 4.48 -25.89 8.48
C ASN A 170 5.55 -26.95 8.71
N LYS A 171 5.19 -28.02 9.41
CA LYS A 171 6.10 -29.12 9.81
C LYS A 171 6.76 -29.86 8.64
N ASN A 172 6.24 -29.71 7.44
CA ASN A 172 6.79 -30.33 6.22
C ASN A 172 8.01 -29.59 5.67
N TYR A 173 8.35 -28.43 6.23
CA TYR A 173 9.48 -27.59 5.82
C TYR A 173 10.51 -27.50 6.91
N ALA A 174 11.78 -27.71 6.56
CA ALA A 174 12.88 -27.54 7.47
C ALA A 174 13.23 -26.05 7.69
N ASP A 175 13.75 -25.74 8.86
CA ASP A 175 14.36 -24.42 9.13
C ASP A 175 15.58 -24.22 8.23
N ARG A 176 15.77 -22.99 7.74
CA ARG A 176 16.91 -22.62 6.90
C ARG A 176 17.76 -21.57 7.62
N ARG A 177 19.07 -21.77 7.63
CA ARG A 177 20.04 -20.88 8.28
C ARG A 177 20.82 -20.11 7.20
N PHE A 178 21.00 -18.81 7.43
CA PHE A 178 21.67 -17.89 6.53
C PHE A 178 22.63 -16.99 7.30
N LYS A 179 23.66 -16.49 6.65
CA LYS A 179 24.42 -15.34 7.13
C LYS A 179 23.67 -14.05 6.83
N SER A 180 23.98 -12.99 7.57
CA SER A 180 23.31 -11.69 7.44
C SER A 180 23.49 -11.05 6.06
N ASP A 181 24.55 -11.37 5.33
CA ASP A 181 24.88 -10.90 3.98
C ASP A 181 24.19 -11.72 2.87
N GLU A 182 23.69 -12.92 3.17
CA GLU A 182 22.98 -13.79 2.22
C GLU A 182 21.47 -13.49 2.13
N ILE A 183 20.96 -12.58 2.94
CA ILE A 183 19.53 -12.33 3.06
C ILE A 183 19.23 -10.85 3.28
N LYS A 184 18.22 -10.35 2.58
CA LYS A 184 17.73 -9.00 2.75
C LYS A 184 16.31 -9.01 3.34
N ILE A 185 16.11 -8.31 4.45
CA ILE A 185 14.78 -8.09 5.01
C ILE A 185 14.07 -7.02 4.16
N LEU A 186 12.90 -7.35 3.61
CA LEU A 186 12.07 -6.44 2.84
C LEU A 186 10.98 -5.78 3.67
N GLY A 187 10.52 -6.45 4.74
CA GLY A 187 9.51 -5.90 5.63
C GLY A 187 8.96 -6.89 6.64
N LYS A 188 8.15 -6.34 7.56
CA LYS A 188 7.42 -7.08 8.60
C LYS A 188 5.98 -7.33 8.15
N VAL A 189 5.54 -8.59 8.23
CA VAL A 189 4.14 -8.96 8.02
C VAL A 189 3.33 -8.53 9.24
N LEU A 190 2.29 -7.73 9.03
CA LEU A 190 1.42 -7.24 10.09
C LEU A 190 0.16 -8.10 10.23
N HIS A 191 -0.46 -8.45 9.12
CA HIS A 191 -1.61 -9.35 9.05
C HIS A 191 -1.73 -9.95 7.65
N ASN A 192 -2.59 -10.95 7.50
CA ASN A 192 -2.98 -11.49 6.19
C ASN A 192 -4.45 -11.23 5.92
N LYS A 193 -4.81 -11.29 4.64
CA LYS A 193 -6.18 -11.25 4.14
C LYS A 193 -6.39 -12.44 3.22
N VAL A 194 -7.40 -13.24 3.53
CA VAL A 194 -7.84 -14.35 2.69
C VAL A 194 -8.63 -13.76 1.52
N LEU A 195 -8.27 -14.11 0.29
CA LEU A 195 -9.06 -13.78 -0.90
C LEU A 195 -9.93 -14.99 -1.25
N PHE A 196 -11.24 -14.77 -1.28
CA PHE A 196 -12.24 -15.78 -1.67
C PHE A 196 -12.59 -15.67 -3.15
#